data_553a3be528c43aa8930692c61508ec19
#
_entry.id   553a3be528c43aa8930692c61508ec19
#
_cell.length_a   1.000
_cell.length_b   1.000
_cell.length_c   1.000
_cell.angle_alpha   90.00
_cell.angle_beta   90.00
_cell.angle_gamma   90.00
#
_symmetry.space_group_name_H-M   'P 1'
#
loop_
_entity.id
_entity.type
_entity.pdbx_description
1 polymer ?
#
loop_
_entity_poly.entity_id
_entity_poly.type
_entity_poly.pdbx_seq_one_letter_code
_entity_poly.pdbx_strand_id
1 'polypeptide(L)'
;MPAESFEALTLRPEQTRSVTKGTRILLRSLGHAVLSEFPLPNGRRADLAALGRDGSIRIVEVKSSLADFRADGKWRHYQPFCDRFYFAVPLALAESLLGGEIFPGEVGLIVADAYGAAVEREAPIQALAPAARRALLVRFGALAATRLHAALHPGEP
;
A
#
# COMPACT_ATOMS: atom_id res chain seq x y z
N MET A 1 32.79 0.49 -13.65
CA MET A 1 31.44 0.59 -13.11
C MET A 1 31.13 2.04 -12.84
N PRO A 2 30.15 2.63 -13.47
CA PRO A 2 29.77 4.00 -13.14
C PRO A 2 29.17 4.05 -11.75
N ALA A 3 29.54 5.09 -10.97
CA ALA A 3 29.08 5.31 -9.60
C ALA A 3 27.56 5.40 -9.45
N GLU A 4 26.85 5.67 -10.55
CA GLU A 4 25.39 5.74 -10.60
C GLU A 4 24.66 4.45 -10.23
N SER A 5 25.28 3.28 -10.44
CA SER A 5 24.65 1.99 -10.16
C SER A 5 24.58 1.68 -8.66
N PHE A 6 25.53 2.17 -7.87
CA PHE A 6 25.60 1.89 -6.44
C PHE A 6 24.71 2.84 -5.64
N GLU A 7 24.68 4.11 -6.00
CA GLU A 7 23.76 5.10 -5.40
C GLU A 7 22.29 4.75 -5.68
N ALA A 8 21.97 4.34 -6.90
CA ALA A 8 20.60 3.94 -7.26
C ALA A 8 20.12 2.72 -6.47
N LEU A 9 21.00 1.75 -6.15
CA LEU A 9 20.69 0.58 -5.35
C LEU A 9 20.50 0.92 -3.86
N THR A 10 21.21 1.94 -3.35
CA THR A 10 21.13 2.35 -1.95
C THR A 10 19.92 3.26 -1.68
N LEU A 11 19.52 4.07 -2.66
CA LEU A 11 18.38 4.99 -2.54
C LEU A 11 17.01 4.29 -2.60
N ARG A 12 16.89 3.16 -3.30
CA ARG A 12 15.62 2.43 -3.44
C ARG A 12 14.97 2.02 -2.12
N PRO A 13 15.69 1.39 -1.14
CA PRO A 13 15.10 1.06 0.16
C PRO A 13 14.66 2.29 0.95
N GLU A 14 15.42 3.38 0.90
CA GLU A 14 15.07 4.63 1.59
C GLU A 14 13.87 5.32 0.99
N GLN A 15 13.76 5.38 -0.34
CA GLN A 15 12.58 5.91 -1.03
C GLN A 15 11.34 5.06 -0.71
N THR A 16 11.45 3.75 -0.73
CA THR A 16 10.34 2.84 -0.38
C THR A 16 9.88 3.09 1.06
N ARG A 17 10.79 3.23 2.01
CA ARG A 17 10.48 3.56 3.39
C ARG A 17 9.80 4.93 3.53
N SER A 18 10.30 5.93 2.84
CA SER A 18 9.75 7.27 2.84
C SER A 18 8.33 7.31 2.28
N VAL A 19 8.11 6.69 1.13
CA VAL A 19 6.79 6.57 0.51
C VAL A 19 5.82 5.81 1.41
N THR A 20 6.26 4.70 1.99
CA THR A 20 5.45 3.90 2.93
C THR A 20 5.06 4.73 4.15
N LYS A 21 6.01 5.44 4.74
CA LYS A 21 5.77 6.31 5.91
C LYS A 21 4.77 7.41 5.60
N GLY A 22 4.98 8.17 4.52
CA GLY A 22 4.09 9.25 4.12
C GLY A 22 2.69 8.76 3.81
N THR A 23 2.57 7.63 3.14
CA THR A 23 1.29 6.99 2.84
C THR A 23 0.55 6.58 4.13
N ARG A 24 1.26 6.00 5.08
CA ARG A 24 0.69 5.63 6.37
C ARG A 24 0.19 6.87 7.15
N ILE A 25 0.95 7.95 7.14
CA ILE A 25 0.54 9.23 7.74
C ILE A 25 -0.77 9.72 7.10
N LEU A 26 -0.86 9.73 5.77
CA LEU A 26 -2.07 10.11 5.06
C LEU A 26 -3.27 9.25 5.46
N LEU A 27 -3.14 7.94 5.37
CA LEU A 27 -4.24 7.01 5.68
C LEU A 27 -4.72 7.18 7.12
N ARG A 28 -3.81 7.37 8.06
CA ARG A 28 -4.13 7.67 9.46
C ARG A 28 -4.87 8.99 9.61
N SER A 29 -4.45 10.04 8.91
CA SER A 29 -5.10 11.36 8.95
C SER A 29 -6.53 11.32 8.39
N LEU A 30 -6.80 10.38 7.48
CA LEU A 30 -8.13 10.12 6.95
C LEU A 30 -9.01 9.26 7.89
N GLY A 31 -8.50 8.89 9.05
CA GLY A 31 -9.24 8.12 10.06
C GLY A 31 -9.20 6.61 9.88
N HIS A 32 -8.29 6.11 9.04
CA HIS A 32 -8.13 4.66 8.85
C HIS A 32 -7.22 4.05 9.92
N ALA A 33 -7.53 2.81 10.29
CA ALA A 33 -6.58 1.93 10.95
C ALA A 33 -5.68 1.29 9.88
N VAL A 34 -4.36 1.29 10.10
CA VAL A 34 -3.41 0.86 9.07
C VAL A 34 -2.51 -0.25 9.60
N LEU A 35 -2.39 -1.33 8.83
CA LEU A 35 -1.41 -2.38 9.04
C LEU A 35 -0.46 -2.44 7.85
N SER A 36 0.84 -2.51 8.14
CA SER A 36 1.88 -2.79 7.16
C SER A 36 2.02 -4.29 6.97
N GLU A 37 2.45 -4.71 5.77
CA GLU A 37 2.77 -6.12 5.52
C GLU A 37 1.59 -7.04 5.86
N PHE A 38 0.45 -6.79 5.24
CA PHE A 38 -0.80 -7.48 5.50
C PHE A 38 -0.93 -8.74 4.63
N PRO A 39 -0.90 -9.94 5.23
CA PRO A 39 -1.02 -11.18 4.47
C PRO A 39 -2.45 -11.40 3.97
N LEU A 40 -2.58 -11.75 2.70
CA LEU A 40 -3.85 -12.03 2.04
C LEU A 40 -4.11 -13.54 1.92
N PRO A 41 -5.39 -13.94 1.76
CA PRO A 41 -5.75 -15.35 1.64
C PRO A 41 -5.10 -16.09 0.46
N ASN A 42 -4.67 -15.37 -0.58
CA ASN A 42 -3.99 -15.95 -1.75
C ASN A 42 -2.47 -16.13 -1.58
N GLY A 43 -1.94 -15.94 -0.38
CA GLY A 43 -0.52 -16.06 -0.08
C GLY A 43 0.31 -14.81 -0.40
N ARG A 44 -0.29 -13.77 -0.98
CA ARG A 44 0.35 -12.46 -1.20
C ARG A 44 0.34 -11.63 0.07
N ARG A 45 1.14 -10.59 0.08
CA ARG A 45 1.24 -9.65 1.20
C ARG A 45 1.13 -8.23 0.67
N ALA A 46 0.11 -7.51 1.12
CA ALA A 46 -0.05 -6.10 0.80
C ALA A 46 0.94 -5.26 1.60
N ASP A 47 1.56 -4.26 0.98
CA ASP A 47 2.47 -3.35 1.67
C ASP A 47 1.75 -2.59 2.78
N LEU A 48 0.56 -2.08 2.50
CA LEU A 48 -0.32 -1.44 3.47
C LEU A 48 -1.77 -1.90 3.26
N ALA A 49 -2.46 -2.18 4.35
CA ALA A 49 -3.90 -2.34 4.39
C ALA A 49 -4.51 -1.31 5.32
N ALA A 50 -5.55 -0.62 4.87
CA ALA A 50 -6.21 0.43 5.63
C ALA A 50 -7.69 0.09 5.81
N LEU A 51 -8.13 0.09 7.06
CA LEU A 51 -9.51 -0.17 7.45
C LEU A 51 -10.20 1.13 7.82
N GLY A 52 -11.23 1.48 7.08
CA GLY A 52 -12.11 2.61 7.37
C GLY A 52 -13.11 2.30 8.49
N ARG A 53 -13.65 3.33 9.10
CA ARG A 53 -14.66 3.20 10.15
C ARG A 53 -15.97 2.57 9.67
N ASP A 54 -16.23 2.65 8.37
CA ASP A 54 -17.39 2.05 7.70
C ASP A 54 -17.16 0.58 7.29
N GLY A 55 -16.01 0.02 7.62
CA GLY A 55 -15.61 -1.33 7.24
C GLY A 55 -15.01 -1.43 5.84
N SER A 56 -14.83 -0.31 5.13
CA SER A 56 -14.15 -0.31 3.84
C SER A 56 -12.67 -0.64 3.99
N ILE A 57 -12.14 -1.38 3.01
CA ILE A 57 -10.74 -1.82 2.99
C ILE A 57 -10.05 -1.23 1.77
N ARG A 58 -8.93 -0.57 2.02
CA ARG A 58 -8.00 -0.09 0.99
C ARG A 58 -6.71 -0.88 1.06
N ILE A 59 -6.20 -1.28 -0.10
CA ILE A 59 -4.85 -1.85 -0.23
C ILE A 59 -3.99 -0.86 -0.98
N VAL A 60 -2.77 -0.66 -0.50
CA VAL A 60 -1.77 0.18 -1.16
C VAL A 60 -0.49 -0.62 -1.37
N GLU A 61 -0.02 -0.63 -2.60
CA GLU A 61 1.28 -1.16 -2.99
C GLU A 61 2.24 0.00 -3.25
N VAL A 62 3.43 -0.08 -2.68
CA VAL A 62 4.46 0.94 -2.82
C VAL A 62 5.38 0.60 -3.98
N LYS A 63 5.60 1.54 -4.88
CA LYS A 63 6.52 1.44 -6.00
C LYS A 63 7.48 2.63 -5.99
N SER A 64 8.77 2.38 -6.04
CA SER A 64 9.80 3.41 -6.00
C SER A 64 10.43 3.71 -7.36
N SER A 65 10.20 2.88 -8.37
CA SER A 65 10.73 3.06 -9.71
C SER A 65 9.74 2.66 -10.81
N LEU A 66 9.92 3.25 -12.00
CA LEU A 66 9.14 2.90 -13.17
C LEU A 66 9.34 1.43 -13.59
N ALA A 67 10.57 0.92 -13.43
CA ALA A 67 10.88 -0.47 -13.72
C ALA A 67 10.09 -1.43 -12.82
N ASP A 68 10.01 -1.15 -11.51
CA ASP A 68 9.22 -1.94 -10.55
C ASP A 68 7.74 -1.88 -10.89
N PHE A 69 7.24 -0.71 -11.27
CA PHE A 69 5.86 -0.52 -11.67
C PHE A 69 5.52 -1.33 -12.94
N ARG A 70 6.38 -1.26 -13.97
CA ARG A 70 6.18 -1.99 -15.24
C ARG A 70 6.30 -3.50 -15.09
N ALA A 71 7.16 -3.97 -14.17
CA ALA A 71 7.32 -5.39 -13.88
C ALA A 71 6.14 -5.98 -13.13
N ASP A 72 5.30 -5.13 -12.49
CA ASP A 72 4.19 -5.56 -11.66
C ASP A 72 2.88 -5.69 -12.46
N GLY A 73 2.68 -6.83 -13.12
CA GLY A 73 1.37 -7.23 -13.62
C GLY A 73 0.45 -7.86 -12.57
N LYS A 74 0.88 -7.92 -11.31
CA LYS A 74 0.25 -8.71 -10.24
C LYS A 74 -0.77 -7.94 -9.41
N TRP A 75 -0.94 -6.64 -9.64
CA TRP A 75 -1.85 -5.79 -8.86
C TRP A 75 -3.31 -6.26 -8.91
N ARG A 76 -3.73 -6.92 -9.99
CA ARG A 76 -5.07 -7.50 -10.12
C ARG A 76 -5.36 -8.59 -9.10
N HIS A 77 -4.33 -9.22 -8.56
CA HIS A 77 -4.48 -10.24 -7.50
C HIS A 77 -4.82 -9.64 -6.13
N TYR A 78 -4.66 -8.33 -5.95
CA TYR A 78 -5.06 -7.62 -4.73
C TYR A 78 -6.51 -7.12 -4.77
N GLN A 79 -7.06 -6.86 -5.96
CA GLN A 79 -8.39 -6.28 -6.12
C GLN A 79 -9.52 -7.09 -5.46
N PRO A 80 -9.53 -8.43 -5.48
CA PRO A 80 -10.56 -9.22 -4.80
C PRO A 80 -10.57 -9.05 -3.27
N PHE A 81 -9.56 -8.40 -2.70
CA PHE A 81 -9.38 -8.27 -1.25
C PHE A 81 -9.47 -6.82 -0.75
N CYS A 82 -9.94 -5.90 -1.57
CA CYS A 82 -10.12 -4.51 -1.18
C CYS A 82 -11.28 -3.86 -1.92
N ASP A 83 -11.84 -2.81 -1.33
CA ASP A 83 -12.82 -1.94 -2.00
C ASP A 83 -12.16 -0.94 -2.93
N ARG A 84 -10.93 -0.51 -2.59
CA ARG A 84 -10.11 0.42 -3.39
C ARG A 84 -8.66 -0.01 -3.36
N PHE A 85 -8.02 0.03 -4.53
CA PHE A 85 -6.61 -0.27 -4.67
C PHE A 85 -5.82 0.93 -5.17
N TYR A 86 -4.67 1.20 -4.53
CA TYR A 86 -3.78 2.31 -4.90
C TYR A 86 -2.36 1.82 -5.10
N PHE A 87 -1.66 2.48 -6.00
CA PHE A 87 -0.20 2.57 -5.92
C PHE A 87 0.21 3.83 -5.17
N ALA A 88 1.24 3.73 -4.33
CA ALA A 88 1.89 4.87 -3.71
C ALA A 88 3.31 5.00 -4.24
N VAL A 89 3.67 6.18 -4.71
CA VAL A 89 4.90 6.44 -5.45
C VAL A 89 5.51 7.79 -5.04
N PRO A 90 6.82 7.99 -5.24
CA PRO A 90 7.43 9.31 -5.10
C PRO A 90 6.98 10.25 -6.25
N LEU A 91 7.10 11.55 -6.05
CA LEU A 91 6.63 12.57 -7.00
C LEU A 91 7.20 12.39 -8.41
N ALA A 92 8.49 12.14 -8.54
CA ALA A 92 9.12 11.96 -9.84
C ALA A 92 8.52 10.81 -10.64
N LEU A 93 8.16 9.71 -9.97
CA LEU A 93 7.50 8.58 -10.63
C LEU A 93 6.04 8.90 -10.99
N ALA A 94 5.33 9.63 -10.14
CA ALA A 94 3.96 10.06 -10.41
C ALA A 94 3.86 10.89 -11.68
N GLU A 95 4.77 11.83 -11.89
CA GLU A 95 4.82 12.66 -13.10
C GLU A 95 4.98 11.80 -14.35
N SER A 96 5.84 10.80 -14.30
CA SER A 96 6.04 9.85 -15.40
C SER A 96 4.81 9.00 -15.69
N LEU A 97 4.11 8.54 -14.64
CA LEU A 97 2.91 7.70 -14.76
C LEU A 97 1.70 8.47 -15.29
N LEU A 98 1.48 9.69 -14.80
CA LEU A 98 0.35 10.53 -15.22
C LEU A 98 0.54 11.12 -16.62
N GLY A 99 1.78 11.30 -17.06
CA GLY A 99 2.10 11.73 -18.43
C GLY A 99 2.04 10.61 -19.47
N GLY A 100 1.89 9.36 -19.07
CA GLY A 100 1.84 8.18 -19.94
C GLY A 100 0.45 7.56 -20.02
N GLU A 101 0.14 6.88 -21.12
CA GLU A 101 -1.15 6.19 -21.37
C GLU A 101 -1.30 4.86 -20.60
N ILE A 102 -0.37 4.53 -19.69
CA ILE A 102 -0.19 3.16 -19.17
C ILE A 102 -0.79 2.98 -17.77
N PHE A 103 -1.26 4.04 -17.10
CA PHE A 103 -1.78 3.91 -15.73
C PHE A 103 -3.21 3.35 -15.75
N PRO A 104 -3.47 2.19 -15.07
CA PRO A 104 -4.79 1.55 -15.13
C PRO A 104 -5.90 2.41 -14.55
N GLY A 105 -7.08 2.40 -15.19
CA GLY A 105 -8.26 3.17 -14.75
C GLY A 105 -8.86 2.67 -13.43
N GLU A 106 -8.61 1.42 -13.09
CA GLU A 106 -9.14 0.74 -11.90
C GLU A 106 -8.32 0.99 -10.63
N VAL A 107 -7.21 1.71 -10.75
CA VAL A 107 -6.22 1.91 -9.67
C VAL A 107 -6.11 3.38 -9.33
N GLY A 108 -6.07 3.69 -8.04
CA GLY A 108 -5.75 5.02 -7.55
C GLY A 108 -4.24 5.27 -7.47
N LEU A 109 -3.87 6.54 -7.37
CA LEU A 109 -2.49 6.97 -7.24
C LEU A 109 -2.32 7.88 -6.03
N ILE A 110 -1.40 7.51 -5.16
CA ILE A 110 -0.94 8.31 -4.03
C ILE A 110 0.49 8.75 -4.31
N VAL A 111 0.78 10.02 -4.08
CA VAL A 111 2.13 10.57 -4.13
C VAL A 111 2.59 10.83 -2.69
N ALA A 112 3.75 10.33 -2.33
CA ALA A 112 4.23 10.38 -0.96
C ALA A 112 5.73 10.66 -0.87
N ASP A 113 6.11 11.26 0.25
CA ASP A 113 7.47 11.39 0.73
C ASP A 113 7.54 11.03 2.23
N ALA A 114 8.67 11.28 2.88
CA ALA A 114 8.85 10.95 4.29
C ALA A 114 7.95 11.74 5.25
N TYR A 115 7.35 12.83 4.81
CA TYR A 115 6.60 13.79 5.63
C TYR A 115 5.08 13.66 5.48
N GLY A 116 4.62 13.14 4.37
CA GLY A 116 3.20 13.00 4.10
C GLY A 116 2.92 12.49 2.69
N ALA A 117 1.66 12.52 2.33
CA ALA A 117 1.19 12.06 1.03
C ALA A 117 -0.09 12.78 0.61
N ALA A 118 -0.39 12.71 -0.67
CA ALA A 118 -1.63 13.19 -1.25
C ALA A 118 -2.20 12.16 -2.23
N VAL A 119 -3.53 12.08 -2.31
CA VAL A 119 -4.20 11.29 -3.33
C VAL A 119 -4.24 12.12 -4.61
N GLU A 120 -3.47 11.73 -5.61
CA GLU A 120 -3.45 12.37 -6.92
C GLU A 120 -4.58 11.88 -7.82
N ARG A 121 -4.94 10.62 -7.67
CA ARG A 121 -6.05 10.02 -8.39
C ARG A 121 -6.78 9.05 -7.48
N GLU A 122 -8.08 9.30 -7.29
CA GLU A 122 -8.92 8.44 -6.47
C GLU A 122 -9.14 7.09 -7.14
N ALA A 123 -9.04 6.02 -6.37
CA ALA A 123 -9.37 4.69 -6.87
C ALA A 123 -10.89 4.53 -6.97
N PRO A 124 -11.42 3.94 -8.05
CA PRO A 124 -12.83 3.58 -8.10
C PRO A 124 -13.16 2.52 -7.03
N ILE A 125 -14.39 2.56 -6.55
CA ILE A 125 -14.89 1.57 -5.60
C ILE A 125 -15.24 0.28 -6.35
N GLN A 126 -14.67 -0.82 -5.90
CA GLN A 126 -15.06 -2.17 -6.28
C GLN A 126 -15.45 -2.91 -5.00
N ALA A 127 -16.72 -2.78 -4.61
CA ALA A 127 -17.20 -3.26 -3.32
C ALA A 127 -16.91 -4.76 -3.13
N LEU A 128 -16.30 -5.10 -1.99
CA LEU A 128 -16.07 -6.48 -1.60
C LEU A 128 -17.39 -7.23 -1.43
N ALA A 129 -17.40 -8.51 -1.84
CA ALA A 129 -18.46 -9.42 -1.44
C ALA A 129 -18.52 -9.51 0.09
N PRO A 130 -19.73 -9.62 0.69
CA PRO A 130 -19.88 -9.64 2.15
C PRO A 130 -19.06 -10.70 2.87
N ALA A 131 -18.95 -11.90 2.30
CA ALA A 131 -18.15 -12.99 2.87
C ALA A 131 -16.65 -12.67 2.85
N ALA A 132 -16.15 -12.07 1.75
CA ALA A 132 -14.76 -11.65 1.63
C ALA A 132 -14.45 -10.53 2.63
N ARG A 133 -15.33 -9.55 2.78
CA ARG A 133 -15.20 -8.47 3.77
C ARG A 133 -15.10 -9.03 5.18
N ARG A 134 -16.00 -9.91 5.55
CA ARG A 134 -16.00 -10.53 6.89
C ARG A 134 -14.68 -11.25 7.15
N ALA A 135 -14.21 -12.07 6.23
CA ALA A 135 -12.97 -12.81 6.37
C ALA A 135 -11.75 -11.86 6.54
N LEU A 136 -11.71 -10.77 5.78
CA LEU A 136 -10.64 -9.79 5.85
C LEU A 136 -10.70 -8.97 7.15
N LEU A 137 -11.87 -8.60 7.63
CA LEU A 137 -12.03 -7.90 8.93
C LEU A 137 -11.54 -8.76 10.07
N VAL A 138 -11.89 -10.05 10.09
CA VAL A 138 -11.39 -11.00 11.09
C VAL A 138 -9.87 -11.12 11.03
N ARG A 139 -9.30 -11.27 9.84
CA ARG A 139 -7.85 -11.33 9.62
C ARG A 139 -7.16 -10.05 10.09
N PHE A 140 -7.71 -8.90 9.75
CA PHE A 140 -7.16 -7.60 10.15
C PHE A 140 -7.15 -7.46 11.67
N GLY A 141 -8.26 -7.74 12.34
CA GLY A 141 -8.36 -7.66 13.80
C GLY A 141 -7.43 -8.63 14.51
N ALA A 142 -7.36 -9.88 14.05
CA ALA A 142 -6.49 -10.90 14.63
C ALA A 142 -5.01 -10.52 14.50
N LEU A 143 -4.59 -10.05 13.33
CA LEU A 143 -3.21 -9.63 13.10
C LEU A 143 -2.85 -8.39 13.93
N ALA A 144 -3.74 -7.39 13.98
CA ALA A 144 -3.53 -6.19 14.77
C ALA A 144 -3.39 -6.52 16.26
N ALA A 145 -4.25 -7.36 16.80
CA ALA A 145 -4.20 -7.78 18.20
C ALA A 145 -2.92 -8.59 18.50
N THR A 146 -2.52 -9.48 17.61
CA THR A 146 -1.27 -10.26 17.75
C THR A 146 -0.04 -9.35 17.77
N ARG A 147 0.02 -8.39 16.86
CA ARG A 147 1.14 -7.42 16.82
C ARG A 147 1.16 -6.51 18.04
N LEU A 148 -0.01 -6.09 18.51
CA LEU A 148 -0.12 -5.28 19.72
C LEU A 148 0.33 -6.08 20.95
N HIS A 149 -0.07 -7.34 21.07
CA HIS A 149 0.38 -8.22 22.15
C HIS A 149 1.90 -8.35 22.17
N ALA A 150 2.50 -8.64 21.01
CA ALA A 150 3.94 -8.77 20.89
C ALA A 150 4.69 -7.47 21.23
N ALA A 151 4.11 -6.31 20.92
CA ALA A 151 4.69 -5.01 21.24
C ALA A 151 4.61 -4.67 22.73
N LEU A 152 3.51 -5.03 23.41
CA LEU A 152 3.29 -4.76 24.82
C LEU A 152 3.93 -5.81 25.75
N HIS A 153 4.06 -7.04 25.27
CA HIS A 153 4.52 -8.19 26.06
C HIS A 153 5.66 -8.93 25.33
N PRO A 154 6.82 -8.28 25.14
CA PRO A 154 7.94 -8.89 24.43
C PRO A 154 8.44 -10.11 25.22
N GLY A 155 8.58 -11.27 24.54
CA GLY A 155 9.03 -12.51 25.14
C GLY A 155 7.94 -13.42 25.69
N GLU A 156 6.68 -13.00 25.67
CA GLU A 156 5.56 -13.91 25.89
C GLU A 156 5.22 -14.68 24.60
N PRO A 157 4.88 -15.98 24.69
CA PRO A 157 4.50 -16.78 23.53
C PRO A 157 3.17 -16.37 22.92
#